data_dbe23a0bd28e16384f7698c9a2e60341
#
_entry.id   dbe23a0bd28e16384f7698c9a2e60341
#
_cell.length_a   1.000
_cell.length_b   1.000
_cell.length_c   1.000
_cell.angle_alpha   90.00
_cell.angle_beta   90.00
_cell.angle_gamma   90.00
#
_symmetry.space_group_name_H-M   'P 1'
#
loop_
_entity.id
_entity.type
_entity.pdbx_description
1 polymer ?
#
loop_
_entity_poly.entity_id
_entity_poly.type
_entity_poly.pdbx_seq_one_letter_code
_entity_poly.pdbx_strand_id
1 'polypeptide(L)'
;FLRFLYKRTNSKLKYVLLFGDGSYDPKNRVTDNTNFIPTYQSLNSTHPTQSYVTDDYFALLDDDEGEFNNDLVDIGIGRFPSSTLSQANVLVDKVERYYAKESFGSWRNDVVFIADDGDAKDGNTHMWQADSLANIVADNYKNININKIYLDNYLQESTPGGPRSEATNNAINSRIDKGALLINYSGHGGPLGWTAERILELDQINAWSNSTKLPLFMTATCKFSYFDNPEQTSAGEYVLLNPNGG
;
A
#
# COMPACT_ATOMS: atom_id res chain seq x y z
N PHE A 1 17.12 -17.82 9.28
CA PHE A 1 16.28 -18.11 10.45
C PHE A 1 14.89 -18.61 10.02
N LEU A 2 14.13 -17.89 9.17
CA LEU A 2 12.80 -18.29 8.74
C LEU A 2 12.80 -19.62 7.99
N ARG A 3 13.75 -19.83 7.06
CA ARG A 3 13.95 -21.12 6.38
C ARG A 3 14.20 -22.27 7.36
N PHE A 4 15.00 -22.02 8.39
CA PHE A 4 15.20 -23.03 9.45
C PHE A 4 13.92 -23.36 10.20
N LEU A 5 13.11 -22.36 10.58
CA LEU A 5 11.82 -22.59 11.23
C LEU A 5 10.84 -23.34 10.32
N TYR A 6 10.74 -22.93 9.07
CA TYR A 6 9.86 -23.52 8.06
C TYR A 6 10.16 -25.02 7.90
N LYS A 7 11.43 -25.38 7.67
CA LYS A 7 11.88 -26.77 7.55
C LYS A 7 11.66 -27.56 8.84
N ARG A 8 12.01 -26.97 10.00
CA ARG A 8 11.89 -27.64 11.31
C ARG A 8 10.43 -27.89 11.71
N THR A 9 9.51 -27.02 11.34
CA THR A 9 8.09 -27.15 11.66
C THR A 9 7.32 -27.97 10.62
N ASN A 10 8.01 -28.57 9.67
CA ASN A 10 7.41 -29.32 8.56
C ASN A 10 6.39 -28.47 7.79
N SER A 11 6.79 -27.27 7.40
CA SER A 11 6.00 -26.29 6.64
C SER A 11 4.71 -25.82 7.36
N LYS A 12 4.68 -25.81 8.68
CA LYS A 12 3.55 -25.28 9.46
C LYS A 12 3.58 -23.76 9.63
N LEU A 13 4.74 -23.13 9.42
CA LEU A 13 4.84 -21.67 9.37
C LEU A 13 4.03 -21.17 8.16
N LYS A 14 3.06 -20.28 8.40
CA LYS A 14 2.17 -19.78 7.34
C LYS A 14 2.27 -18.28 7.15
N TYR A 15 2.59 -17.54 8.21
CA TYR A 15 2.64 -16.09 8.20
C TYR A 15 3.81 -15.60 9.04
N VAL A 16 4.40 -14.49 8.60
CA VAL A 16 5.42 -13.73 9.33
C VAL A 16 5.05 -12.26 9.31
N LEU A 17 5.10 -11.62 10.46
CA LEU A 17 5.00 -10.19 10.60
C LEU A 17 6.38 -9.63 10.99
N LEU A 18 6.94 -8.78 10.15
CA LEU A 18 8.13 -7.98 10.43
C LEU A 18 7.66 -6.71 11.17
N PHE A 19 7.78 -6.71 12.49
CA PHE A 19 7.27 -5.60 13.31
C PHE A 19 8.41 -4.67 13.70
N GLY A 20 8.62 -3.65 12.93
CA GLY A 20 9.67 -2.64 13.07
C GLY A 20 10.00 -2.01 11.72
N ASP A 21 10.48 -0.80 11.80
CA ASP A 21 10.94 -0.05 10.65
C ASP A 21 12.20 -0.66 10.04
N GLY A 22 12.44 -0.39 8.76
CA GLY A 22 13.60 -0.82 8.02
C GLY A 22 14.22 0.34 7.25
N SER A 23 15.49 0.21 6.89
CA SER A 23 16.19 1.28 6.20
C SER A 23 17.12 0.76 5.11
N TYR A 24 17.27 1.54 4.03
CA TYR A 24 18.28 1.32 3.01
C TYR A 24 19.71 1.59 3.55
N ASP A 25 19.85 2.19 4.73
CA ASP A 25 21.13 2.46 5.36
C ASP A 25 21.49 1.48 6.49
N PRO A 26 21.98 0.27 6.18
CA PRO A 26 22.33 -0.73 7.18
C PRO A 26 23.57 -0.33 8.01
N LYS A 27 24.28 0.73 7.61
CA LYS A 27 25.50 1.21 8.26
C LYS A 27 25.27 2.42 9.18
N ASN A 28 24.03 2.84 9.32
CA ASN A 28 23.63 3.94 10.20
C ASN A 28 24.41 5.24 9.94
N ARG A 29 24.48 5.66 8.67
CA ARG A 29 25.15 6.88 8.23
C ARG A 29 24.24 8.08 8.17
N VAL A 30 22.93 7.82 8.00
CA VAL A 30 21.88 8.84 8.00
C VAL A 30 21.47 9.12 9.44
N THR A 31 21.27 10.40 9.75
CA THR A 31 20.79 10.82 11.07
C THR A 31 19.37 10.30 11.30
N ASP A 32 19.08 9.91 12.54
CA ASP A 32 17.77 9.38 12.97
C ASP A 32 17.32 8.11 12.22
N ASN A 33 18.28 7.36 11.68
CA ASN A 33 18.02 6.11 10.97
C ASN A 33 17.41 5.05 11.90
N THR A 34 16.26 4.49 11.51
CA THR A 34 15.50 3.48 12.27
C THR A 34 15.49 2.14 11.54
N ASN A 35 16.59 1.43 11.57
CA ASN A 35 16.73 0.11 10.96
C ASN A 35 16.56 -1.00 12.00
N PHE A 36 15.34 -1.20 12.51
CA PHE A 36 15.04 -2.21 13.54
C PHE A 36 14.93 -3.62 12.97
N ILE A 37 14.32 -3.74 11.79
CA ILE A 37 14.16 -5.02 11.08
C ILE A 37 14.79 -4.88 9.69
N PRO A 38 15.78 -5.73 9.34
CA PRO A 38 16.47 -5.64 8.06
C PRO A 38 15.51 -5.62 6.87
N THR A 39 15.93 -4.94 5.80
CA THR A 39 15.28 -4.95 4.50
C THR A 39 16.13 -5.71 3.50
N TYR A 40 15.50 -6.29 2.47
CA TYR A 40 16.19 -6.74 1.30
C TYR A 40 16.20 -5.63 0.25
N GLN A 41 17.38 -5.37 -0.30
CA GLN A 41 17.59 -4.41 -1.39
C GLN A 41 18.02 -5.16 -2.65
N SER A 42 17.45 -4.81 -3.80
CA SER A 42 17.88 -5.37 -5.08
C SER A 42 19.34 -5.02 -5.38
N LEU A 43 20.03 -5.89 -6.12
CA LEU A 43 21.45 -5.72 -6.46
C LEU A 43 21.71 -4.45 -7.28
N ASN A 44 20.76 -4.02 -8.08
CA ASN A 44 20.85 -2.84 -8.96
C ASN A 44 20.35 -1.56 -8.26
N SER A 45 20.84 -1.25 -7.08
CA SER A 45 20.35 -0.15 -6.23
C SER A 45 20.44 1.26 -6.86
N THR A 46 21.11 1.42 -7.99
CA THR A 46 21.20 2.68 -8.74
C THR A 46 20.35 2.71 -10.01
N HIS A 47 19.72 1.60 -10.39
CA HIS A 47 18.91 1.54 -11.61
C HIS A 47 17.49 2.07 -11.35
N PRO A 48 16.98 3.04 -12.15
CA PRO A 48 15.73 3.73 -11.83
C PRO A 48 14.48 2.83 -11.79
N THR A 49 14.50 1.69 -12.49
CA THR A 49 13.36 0.76 -12.56
C THR A 49 13.63 -0.63 -11.98
N GLN A 50 14.88 -0.90 -11.58
CA GLN A 50 15.30 -2.19 -11.02
C GLN A 50 15.80 -2.08 -9.58
N SER A 51 15.83 -0.87 -9.03
CA SER A 51 16.09 -0.64 -7.61
C SER A 51 14.80 -0.71 -6.83
N TYR A 52 14.71 -1.67 -5.95
CA TYR A 52 13.54 -1.84 -5.08
C TYR A 52 13.93 -2.47 -3.75
N VAL A 53 13.11 -2.18 -2.76
CA VAL A 53 13.07 -2.88 -1.48
C VAL A 53 11.92 -3.87 -1.50
N THR A 54 12.08 -5.03 -0.90
CA THR A 54 11.00 -6.00 -0.74
C THR A 54 11.18 -6.84 0.51
N ASP A 55 10.08 -7.18 1.15
CA ASP A 55 10.05 -8.16 2.22
C ASP A 55 9.79 -9.59 1.71
N ASP A 56 9.36 -9.77 0.46
CA ASP A 56 9.10 -11.08 -0.15
C ASP A 56 10.34 -11.99 -0.10
N TYR A 57 11.52 -11.42 -0.20
CA TYR A 57 12.79 -12.15 -0.07
C TYR A 57 12.85 -13.02 1.20
N PHE A 58 12.29 -12.55 2.30
CA PHE A 58 12.30 -13.29 3.57
C PHE A 58 11.28 -14.44 3.59
N ALA A 59 10.41 -14.51 2.60
CA ALA A 59 9.40 -15.56 2.43
C ALA A 59 9.76 -16.59 1.37
N LEU A 60 10.91 -16.45 0.72
CA LEU A 60 11.50 -17.42 -0.21
C LEU A 60 12.30 -18.44 0.61
N LEU A 61 11.72 -19.61 0.85
CA LEU A 61 12.24 -20.54 1.86
C LEU A 61 12.80 -21.84 1.29
N ASP A 62 12.64 -22.11 0.01
CA ASP A 62 13.27 -23.21 -0.70
C ASP A 62 14.76 -22.98 -0.94
N ASP A 63 15.53 -24.05 -1.17
CA ASP A 63 17.00 -23.97 -1.14
C ASP A 63 17.59 -23.16 -2.31
N ASP A 64 16.94 -23.18 -3.47
CA ASP A 64 17.43 -22.60 -4.71
C ASP A 64 16.73 -21.26 -5.06
N GLU A 65 16.12 -20.60 -4.05
CA GLU A 65 15.38 -19.34 -4.23
C GLU A 65 16.14 -18.12 -3.72
N GLY A 66 15.74 -16.96 -4.22
CA GLY A 66 16.24 -15.63 -3.81
C GLY A 66 17.27 -15.01 -4.76
N GLU A 67 17.68 -15.70 -5.82
CA GLU A 67 18.54 -15.11 -6.87
C GLU A 67 17.74 -14.34 -7.93
N PHE A 68 16.49 -14.75 -8.18
CA PHE A 68 15.66 -14.23 -9.27
C PHE A 68 14.37 -13.63 -8.74
N ASN A 69 13.78 -12.73 -9.52
CA ASN A 69 12.51 -12.05 -9.20
C ASN A 69 11.25 -12.83 -9.63
N ASN A 70 11.40 -14.06 -10.06
CA ASN A 70 10.31 -14.95 -10.49
C ASN A 70 10.05 -16.09 -9.51
N ASP A 71 10.74 -16.10 -8.37
CA ASP A 71 10.50 -17.06 -7.31
C ASP A 71 9.16 -16.78 -6.61
N LEU A 72 8.50 -17.81 -6.11
CA LEU A 72 7.20 -17.70 -5.45
C LEU A 72 7.36 -17.78 -3.93
N VAL A 73 6.68 -16.89 -3.22
CA VAL A 73 6.70 -16.89 -1.76
C VAL A 73 6.02 -18.13 -1.17
N ASP A 74 6.66 -18.79 -0.21
CA ASP A 74 6.15 -19.99 0.48
C ASP A 74 5.16 -19.66 1.60
N ILE A 75 5.26 -18.47 2.16
CA ILE A 75 4.47 -18.01 3.30
C ILE A 75 3.99 -16.58 3.10
N GLY A 76 2.91 -16.21 3.75
CA GLY A 76 2.48 -14.81 3.82
C GLY A 76 3.46 -14.00 4.68
N ILE A 77 3.89 -12.86 4.17
CA ILE A 77 4.75 -11.93 4.90
C ILE A 77 4.21 -10.51 4.82
N GLY A 78 4.42 -9.73 5.86
CA GLY A 78 4.06 -8.32 5.89
C GLY A 78 4.91 -7.57 6.91
N ARG A 79 4.91 -6.23 6.79
CA ARG A 79 5.66 -5.34 7.68
C ARG A 79 4.74 -4.33 8.34
N PHE A 80 4.96 -4.11 9.63
CA PHE A 80 4.52 -2.92 10.36
C PHE A 80 5.72 -1.99 10.56
N PRO A 81 5.87 -0.95 9.69
CA PRO A 81 7.05 -0.08 9.68
C PRO A 81 6.98 0.95 10.81
N SER A 82 7.08 0.48 12.05
CA SER A 82 7.04 1.35 13.24
C SER A 82 8.45 1.72 13.69
N SER A 83 8.73 3.01 13.77
CA SER A 83 9.98 3.56 14.28
C SER A 83 9.92 3.97 15.76
N THR A 84 8.71 3.98 16.35
CA THR A 84 8.49 4.33 17.76
C THR A 84 7.48 3.40 18.42
N LEU A 85 7.52 3.34 19.78
CA LEU A 85 6.53 2.61 20.55
C LEU A 85 5.11 3.16 20.33
N SER A 86 4.97 4.46 20.16
CA SER A 86 3.66 5.08 19.86
C SER A 86 3.08 4.57 18.56
N GLN A 87 3.87 4.53 17.49
CA GLN A 87 3.45 3.98 16.20
C GLN A 87 3.12 2.48 16.29
N ALA A 88 3.93 1.73 17.02
CA ALA A 88 3.65 0.30 17.25
C ALA A 88 2.29 0.09 17.93
N ASN A 89 1.97 0.88 18.94
CA ASN A 89 0.67 0.84 19.61
C ASN A 89 -0.47 1.20 18.63
N VAL A 90 -0.31 2.23 17.80
CA VAL A 90 -1.30 2.61 16.78
C VAL A 90 -1.61 1.43 15.86
N LEU A 91 -0.59 0.71 15.38
CA LEU A 91 -0.77 -0.43 14.48
C LEU A 91 -1.50 -1.59 15.16
N VAL A 92 -1.17 -1.89 16.42
CA VAL A 92 -1.89 -2.91 17.21
C VAL A 92 -3.34 -2.49 17.43
N ASP A 93 -3.58 -1.25 17.83
CA ASP A 93 -4.93 -0.71 18.06
C ASP A 93 -5.79 -0.73 16.77
N LYS A 94 -5.18 -0.50 15.59
CA LYS A 94 -5.89 -0.62 14.31
C LYS A 94 -6.33 -2.05 14.04
N VAL A 95 -5.48 -3.04 14.27
CA VAL A 95 -5.83 -4.46 14.13
C VAL A 95 -6.95 -4.83 15.10
N GLU A 96 -6.85 -4.45 16.37
CA GLU A 96 -7.89 -4.72 17.37
C GLU A 96 -9.23 -4.08 16.97
N ARG A 97 -9.21 -2.81 16.54
CA ARG A 97 -10.42 -2.10 16.08
C ARG A 97 -11.03 -2.74 14.84
N TYR A 98 -10.22 -3.22 13.89
CA TYR A 98 -10.72 -3.88 12.69
C TYR A 98 -11.55 -5.13 13.02
N TYR A 99 -11.17 -5.86 14.07
CA TYR A 99 -11.88 -7.07 14.53
C TYR A 99 -12.94 -6.78 15.61
N ALA A 100 -13.01 -5.57 16.11
CA ALA A 100 -14.03 -5.19 17.08
C ALA A 100 -15.44 -5.17 16.46
N LYS A 101 -16.46 -5.45 17.28
CA LYS A 101 -17.85 -5.56 16.82
C LYS A 101 -18.33 -4.28 16.12
N GLU A 102 -17.88 -3.15 16.56
CA GLU A 102 -18.23 -1.81 16.07
C GLU A 102 -17.74 -1.56 14.64
N SER A 103 -16.75 -2.33 14.19
CA SER A 103 -16.21 -2.20 12.83
C SER A 103 -16.94 -3.07 11.80
N PHE A 104 -17.88 -3.93 12.22
CA PHE A 104 -18.66 -4.72 11.28
C PHE A 104 -19.81 -3.91 10.67
N GLY A 105 -19.90 -3.90 9.36
CA GLY A 105 -20.92 -3.14 8.65
C GLY A 105 -20.96 -3.45 7.15
N SER A 106 -21.97 -2.90 6.47
CA SER A 106 -22.17 -3.11 5.02
C SER A 106 -21.02 -2.60 4.17
N TRP A 107 -20.19 -1.69 4.68
CA TRP A 107 -19.00 -1.19 3.99
C TRP A 107 -18.01 -2.31 3.62
N ARG A 108 -18.04 -3.45 4.31
CA ARG A 108 -17.24 -4.64 3.99
C ARG A 108 -17.71 -5.38 2.73
N ASN A 109 -18.79 -4.95 2.13
CA ASN A 109 -19.23 -5.44 0.81
C ASN A 109 -18.88 -4.48 -0.32
N ASP A 110 -18.22 -3.34 -0.01
CA ASP A 110 -17.83 -2.35 -1.01
C ASP A 110 -16.38 -2.52 -1.41
N VAL A 111 -16.11 -2.63 -2.70
CA VAL A 111 -14.78 -2.63 -3.31
C VAL A 111 -14.67 -1.45 -4.25
N VAL A 112 -13.57 -0.71 -4.15
CA VAL A 112 -13.31 0.50 -4.93
C VAL A 112 -12.15 0.27 -5.87
N PHE A 113 -12.34 0.60 -7.14
CA PHE A 113 -11.29 0.63 -8.14
C PHE A 113 -11.02 2.08 -8.53
N ILE A 114 -9.79 2.52 -8.30
CA ILE A 114 -9.31 3.86 -8.62
C ILE A 114 -8.26 3.72 -9.71
N ALA A 115 -8.32 4.57 -10.73
CA ALA A 115 -7.35 4.57 -11.80
C ALA A 115 -6.91 5.99 -12.16
N ASP A 116 -5.64 6.08 -12.52
CA ASP A 116 -5.05 7.24 -13.18
C ASP A 116 -5.66 7.46 -14.56
N ASP A 117 -5.51 8.65 -15.11
CA ASP A 117 -5.95 8.98 -16.45
C ASP A 117 -5.00 8.45 -17.54
N GLY A 118 -5.41 8.64 -18.78
CA GLY A 118 -4.61 8.30 -19.93
C GLY A 118 -3.56 9.37 -20.22
N ASP A 119 -2.33 8.93 -20.44
CA ASP A 119 -1.24 9.80 -20.86
C ASP A 119 -0.63 9.38 -22.21
N ALA A 120 0.27 10.23 -22.74
CA ALA A 120 0.89 9.99 -24.04
C ALA A 120 1.85 8.77 -24.06
N LYS A 121 2.29 8.32 -22.87
CA LYS A 121 3.27 7.25 -22.70
C LYS A 121 2.62 5.89 -22.50
N ASP A 122 1.64 5.83 -21.61
CA ASP A 122 1.01 4.59 -21.16
C ASP A 122 -0.42 4.42 -21.71
N GLY A 123 -0.96 5.44 -22.43
CA GLY A 123 -2.33 5.44 -22.93
C GLY A 123 -3.33 5.24 -21.77
N ASN A 124 -4.42 4.55 -22.01
CA ASN A 124 -5.45 4.27 -21.02
C ASN A 124 -5.18 2.97 -20.23
N THR A 125 -3.93 2.54 -20.11
CA THR A 125 -3.57 1.24 -19.52
C THR A 125 -4.06 1.09 -18.08
N HIS A 126 -3.90 2.11 -17.25
CA HIS A 126 -4.28 2.07 -15.84
C HIS A 126 -5.78 1.92 -15.65
N MET A 127 -6.56 2.72 -16.37
CA MET A 127 -8.02 2.63 -16.34
C MET A 127 -8.51 1.27 -16.87
N TRP A 128 -7.93 0.79 -17.98
CA TRP A 128 -8.31 -0.50 -18.56
C TRP A 128 -8.00 -1.67 -17.63
N GLN A 129 -6.87 -1.66 -16.94
CA GLN A 129 -6.52 -2.68 -15.95
C GLN A 129 -7.48 -2.66 -14.77
N ALA A 130 -7.73 -1.48 -14.19
CA ALA A 130 -8.66 -1.33 -13.08
C ALA A 130 -10.09 -1.76 -13.46
N ASP A 131 -10.55 -1.40 -14.67
CA ASP A 131 -11.87 -1.78 -15.17
C ASP A 131 -12.00 -3.29 -15.39
N SER A 132 -10.96 -3.92 -15.95
CA SER A 132 -10.91 -5.37 -16.14
C SER A 132 -11.02 -6.12 -14.82
N LEU A 133 -10.27 -5.71 -13.80
CA LEU A 133 -10.35 -6.29 -12.46
C LEU A 133 -11.73 -6.06 -11.82
N ALA A 134 -12.29 -4.86 -11.96
CA ALA A 134 -13.61 -4.52 -11.45
C ALA A 134 -14.69 -5.42 -12.05
N ASN A 135 -14.62 -5.67 -13.36
CA ASN A 135 -15.57 -6.54 -14.07
C ASN A 135 -15.40 -8.00 -13.64
N ILE A 136 -14.17 -8.50 -13.46
CA ILE A 136 -13.93 -9.85 -12.93
C ILE A 136 -14.57 -10.03 -11.54
N VAL A 137 -14.44 -9.04 -10.65
CA VAL A 137 -15.05 -9.10 -9.33
C VAL A 137 -16.58 -9.03 -9.43
N ALA A 138 -17.14 -8.13 -10.26
CA ALA A 138 -18.58 -8.00 -10.47
C ALA A 138 -19.22 -9.27 -11.02
N ASP A 139 -18.51 -9.97 -11.90
CA ASP A 139 -19.02 -11.20 -12.53
C ASP A 139 -19.00 -12.39 -11.57
N ASN A 140 -18.01 -12.51 -10.73
CA ASN A 140 -17.79 -13.66 -9.87
C ASN A 140 -18.39 -13.50 -8.46
N TYR A 141 -18.55 -12.26 -7.96
CA TYR A 141 -18.96 -11.98 -6.58
C TYR A 141 -20.16 -11.03 -6.53
N LYS A 142 -21.36 -11.57 -6.75
CA LYS A 142 -22.62 -10.79 -6.88
C LYS A 142 -23.06 -10.06 -5.60
N ASN A 143 -22.48 -10.38 -4.46
CA ASN A 143 -22.72 -9.71 -3.17
C ASN A 143 -21.76 -8.54 -2.90
N ILE A 144 -20.80 -8.28 -3.81
CA ILE A 144 -19.87 -7.17 -3.71
C ILE A 144 -20.39 -5.98 -4.53
N ASN A 145 -20.39 -4.82 -3.91
CA ASN A 145 -20.71 -3.55 -4.56
C ASN A 145 -19.42 -2.97 -5.16
N ILE A 146 -19.41 -2.75 -6.47
CA ILE A 146 -18.26 -2.18 -7.16
C ILE A 146 -18.44 -0.67 -7.30
N ASN A 147 -17.42 0.08 -6.87
CA ASN A 147 -17.33 1.52 -7.05
C ASN A 147 -16.11 1.82 -7.92
N LYS A 148 -16.28 2.63 -8.96
CA LYS A 148 -15.22 3.00 -9.89
C LYS A 148 -14.97 4.51 -9.81
N ILE A 149 -13.73 4.89 -9.54
CA ILE A 149 -13.26 6.28 -9.49
C ILE A 149 -12.08 6.39 -10.45
N TYR A 150 -12.36 6.71 -11.71
CA TYR A 150 -11.35 6.85 -12.75
C TYR A 150 -11.14 8.32 -13.04
N LEU A 151 -9.89 8.78 -13.00
CA LEU A 151 -9.54 10.21 -13.11
C LEU A 151 -10.09 10.86 -14.39
N ASP A 152 -10.11 10.11 -15.50
CA ASP A 152 -10.69 10.58 -16.78
C ASP A 152 -12.18 10.97 -16.70
N ASN A 153 -12.90 10.48 -15.70
CA ASN A 153 -14.33 10.80 -15.52
C ASN A 153 -14.57 12.07 -14.70
N TYR A 154 -13.51 12.74 -14.27
CA TYR A 154 -13.58 13.91 -13.40
C TYR A 154 -12.92 15.12 -14.03
N LEU A 155 -13.38 16.30 -13.63
CA LEU A 155 -12.77 17.55 -14.08
C LEU A 155 -11.32 17.66 -13.62
N GLN A 156 -10.44 17.92 -14.56
CA GLN A 156 -9.04 18.23 -14.32
C GLN A 156 -8.77 19.69 -14.63
N GLU A 157 -8.02 20.35 -13.77
CA GLU A 157 -7.74 21.78 -13.86
C GLU A 157 -6.22 22.02 -13.92
N SER A 158 -5.81 22.91 -14.82
CA SER A 158 -4.43 23.38 -14.92
C SER A 158 -4.24 24.56 -13.97
N THR A 159 -3.40 24.40 -12.96
CA THR A 159 -3.11 25.47 -11.98
C THR A 159 -1.64 25.88 -12.01
N PRO A 160 -1.27 27.06 -11.47
CA PRO A 160 0.13 27.46 -11.35
C PRO A 160 1.00 26.47 -10.56
N GLY A 161 0.38 25.65 -9.68
CA GLY A 161 1.03 24.60 -8.90
C GLY A 161 1.04 23.23 -9.57
N GLY A 162 0.66 23.14 -10.85
CA GLY A 162 0.50 21.90 -11.63
C GLY A 162 -0.97 21.47 -11.79
N PRO A 163 -1.21 20.36 -12.48
CA PRO A 163 -2.56 19.83 -12.68
C PRO A 163 -3.22 19.43 -11.35
N ARG A 164 -4.56 19.46 -11.33
CA ARG A 164 -5.38 19.10 -10.16
C ARG A 164 -6.69 18.45 -10.60
N SER A 165 -7.19 17.56 -9.78
CA SER A 165 -8.57 17.09 -9.86
C SER A 165 -9.20 17.03 -8.47
N GLU A 166 -9.73 18.16 -8.02
CA GLU A 166 -10.42 18.27 -6.73
C GLU A 166 -11.64 17.36 -6.66
N ALA A 167 -12.34 17.17 -7.77
CA ALA A 167 -13.51 16.32 -7.85
C ALA A 167 -13.16 14.84 -7.61
N THR A 168 -12.04 14.33 -8.19
CA THR A 168 -11.54 12.98 -7.92
C THR A 168 -11.09 12.83 -6.48
N ASN A 169 -10.35 13.82 -5.97
CA ASN A 169 -9.89 13.86 -4.60
C ASN A 169 -11.07 13.76 -3.60
N ASN A 170 -12.11 14.57 -3.80
CA ASN A 170 -13.32 14.53 -2.99
C ASN A 170 -14.05 13.19 -3.08
N ALA A 171 -14.09 12.57 -4.26
CA ALA A 171 -14.70 11.25 -4.44
C ALA A 171 -13.94 10.17 -3.63
N ILE A 172 -12.61 10.19 -3.65
CA ILE A 172 -11.77 9.28 -2.87
C ILE A 172 -12.02 9.49 -1.37
N ASN A 173 -11.91 10.72 -0.88
CA ASN A 173 -12.10 11.03 0.54
C ASN A 173 -13.51 10.67 1.04
N SER A 174 -14.53 10.95 0.23
CA SER A 174 -15.92 10.54 0.54
C SER A 174 -16.05 9.01 0.63
N ARG A 175 -15.29 8.28 -0.19
CA ARG A 175 -15.31 6.82 -0.16
C ARG A 175 -14.61 6.26 1.06
N ILE A 176 -13.48 6.83 1.45
CA ILE A 176 -12.77 6.50 2.70
C ILE A 176 -13.69 6.69 3.92
N ASP A 177 -14.38 7.81 4.00
CA ASP A 177 -15.30 8.12 5.11
C ASP A 177 -16.47 7.13 5.18
N LYS A 178 -17.04 6.73 4.04
CA LYS A 178 -18.09 5.70 3.97
C LYS A 178 -17.57 4.30 4.32
N GLY A 179 -16.29 4.05 4.10
CA GLY A 179 -15.62 2.76 4.23
C GLY A 179 -15.69 1.91 2.97
N ALA A 180 -14.74 1.00 2.84
CA ALA A 180 -14.67 -0.04 1.81
C ALA A 180 -13.90 -1.24 2.37
N LEU A 181 -14.20 -2.44 1.88
CA LEU A 181 -13.39 -3.63 2.19
C LEU A 181 -12.01 -3.52 1.56
N LEU A 182 -12.00 -3.09 0.30
CA LEU A 182 -10.78 -3.01 -0.52
C LEU A 182 -10.83 -1.74 -1.36
N ILE A 183 -9.70 -1.05 -1.42
CA ILE A 183 -9.43 0.03 -2.36
C ILE A 183 -8.25 -0.40 -3.23
N ASN A 184 -8.51 -0.64 -4.50
CA ASN A 184 -7.49 -0.92 -5.50
C ASN A 184 -7.17 0.35 -6.27
N TYR A 185 -5.90 0.72 -6.32
CA TYR A 185 -5.39 1.82 -7.14
C TYR A 185 -4.43 1.29 -8.21
N SER A 186 -4.60 1.71 -9.45
CA SER A 186 -3.67 1.48 -10.56
C SER A 186 -3.33 2.82 -11.21
N GLY A 187 -2.06 3.21 -11.21
CA GLY A 187 -1.64 4.49 -11.75
C GLY A 187 -0.26 4.94 -11.31
N HIS A 188 0.09 6.15 -11.72
CA HIS A 188 1.32 6.79 -11.29
C HIS A 188 1.26 7.23 -9.82
N GLY A 189 2.42 7.31 -9.20
CA GLY A 189 2.54 7.80 -7.83
C GLY A 189 3.97 7.98 -7.39
N GLY A 190 4.08 8.40 -6.16
CA GLY A 190 5.36 8.66 -5.51
C GLY A 190 5.23 8.58 -4.01
N PRO A 191 6.30 8.90 -3.27
CA PRO A 191 6.31 8.79 -1.82
C PRO A 191 5.33 9.74 -1.12
N LEU A 192 4.80 10.75 -1.80
CA LEU A 192 3.90 11.75 -1.20
C LEU A 192 2.43 11.59 -1.63
N GLY A 193 2.12 10.68 -2.56
CA GLY A 193 0.73 10.51 -3.02
C GLY A 193 0.60 9.91 -4.41
N TRP A 194 -0.58 10.08 -5.01
CA TRP A 194 -0.96 9.53 -6.30
C TRP A 194 -1.11 10.63 -7.35
N THR A 195 -0.68 10.31 -8.57
CA THR A 195 -0.81 11.07 -9.82
C THR A 195 -0.16 12.46 -9.83
N ALA A 196 0.04 13.01 -11.01
CA ALA A 196 0.46 14.42 -11.20
C ALA A 196 -0.65 15.39 -10.78
N GLU A 197 -1.91 15.00 -10.94
CA GLU A 197 -3.13 15.73 -10.56
C GLU A 197 -3.39 15.72 -9.05
N ARG A 198 -2.55 14.99 -8.29
CA ARG A 198 -2.58 14.93 -6.82
C ARG A 198 -3.95 14.52 -6.27
N ILE A 199 -4.49 13.45 -6.80
CA ILE A 199 -5.80 12.93 -6.36
C ILE A 199 -5.77 12.35 -4.95
N LEU A 200 -4.57 12.05 -4.42
CA LEU A 200 -4.33 11.72 -3.01
C LEU A 200 -2.99 12.32 -2.58
N GLU A 201 -3.00 13.06 -1.47
CA GLU A 201 -1.83 13.70 -0.85
C GLU A 201 -1.80 13.44 0.67
N LEU A 202 -0.67 13.75 1.32
CA LEU A 202 -0.48 13.53 2.76
C LEU A 202 -1.51 14.25 3.64
N ASP A 203 -1.91 15.46 3.28
CA ASP A 203 -2.86 16.25 4.07
C ASP A 203 -4.21 15.54 4.20
N GLN A 204 -4.67 14.90 3.12
CA GLN A 204 -5.91 14.13 3.13
C GLN A 204 -5.76 12.86 3.95
N ILE A 205 -4.66 12.10 3.76
CA ILE A 205 -4.39 10.89 4.54
C ILE A 205 -4.39 11.20 6.03
N ASN A 206 -3.73 12.28 6.43
CA ASN A 206 -3.67 12.71 7.83
C ASN A 206 -5.02 13.19 8.39
N ALA A 207 -5.91 13.67 7.53
CA ALA A 207 -7.24 14.13 7.91
C ALA A 207 -8.28 12.98 8.03
N TRP A 208 -7.98 11.77 7.55
CA TRP A 208 -8.92 10.66 7.62
C TRP A 208 -9.25 10.28 9.06
N SER A 209 -10.55 10.00 9.29
CA SER A 209 -11.09 9.65 10.61
C SER A 209 -12.01 8.43 10.60
N ASN A 210 -11.78 7.52 9.64
CA ASN A 210 -12.56 6.31 9.42
C ASN A 210 -12.16 5.11 10.27
N SER A 211 -11.76 5.34 11.53
CA SER A 211 -11.12 4.34 12.42
C SER A 211 -11.84 3.01 12.61
N THR A 212 -13.17 2.98 12.38
CA THR A 212 -14.00 1.75 12.45
C THR A 212 -14.29 1.14 11.08
N LYS A 213 -13.79 1.74 10.00
CA LYS A 213 -14.06 1.34 8.62
C LYS A 213 -12.77 1.33 7.80
N LEU A 214 -11.76 0.64 8.30
CA LEU A 214 -10.42 0.61 7.72
C LEU A 214 -10.39 -0.27 6.47
N PRO A 215 -10.09 0.27 5.28
CA PRO A 215 -9.98 -0.51 4.06
C PRO A 215 -8.63 -1.21 3.96
N LEU A 216 -8.57 -2.29 3.19
CA LEU A 216 -7.32 -2.80 2.66
C LEU A 216 -6.96 -2.02 1.40
N PHE A 217 -5.80 -1.38 1.37
CA PHE A 217 -5.26 -0.74 0.17
C PHE A 217 -4.40 -1.73 -0.64
N MET A 218 -4.70 -1.84 -1.93
CA MET A 218 -3.87 -2.48 -2.93
C MET A 218 -3.43 -1.42 -3.94
N THR A 219 -2.15 -1.11 -3.99
CA THR A 219 -1.65 0.01 -4.79
C THR A 219 -0.62 -0.48 -5.82
N ALA A 220 -1.03 -0.53 -7.08
CA ALA A 220 -0.14 -0.79 -8.22
C ALA A 220 0.44 0.54 -8.70
N THR A 221 1.45 1.03 -8.00
CA THR A 221 2.08 2.33 -8.24
C THR A 221 3.52 2.38 -7.72
N CYS A 222 4.28 3.40 -8.12
CA CYS A 222 5.68 3.57 -7.73
C CYS A 222 5.80 4.23 -6.35
N LYS A 223 6.68 3.71 -5.49
CA LYS A 223 7.20 4.35 -4.26
C LYS A 223 6.16 4.83 -3.24
N PHE A 224 4.89 4.47 -3.36
CA PHE A 224 3.85 4.91 -2.44
C PHE A 224 4.08 4.41 -1.01
N SER A 225 4.61 3.19 -0.87
CA SER A 225 5.01 2.59 0.42
C SER A 225 6.53 2.39 0.47
N TYR A 226 7.28 3.46 0.24
CA TYR A 226 8.76 3.47 0.23
C TYR A 226 9.29 3.50 1.67
N PHE A 227 9.03 2.44 2.42
CA PHE A 227 9.22 2.33 3.86
C PHE A 227 10.68 2.27 4.32
N ASP A 228 11.63 2.02 3.41
CA ASP A 228 13.04 1.91 3.74
C ASP A 228 13.82 3.23 3.66
N ASN A 229 13.13 4.35 3.41
CA ASN A 229 13.74 5.66 3.36
C ASN A 229 13.76 6.34 4.75
N PRO A 230 14.89 6.38 5.46
CA PRO A 230 14.96 6.96 6.81
C PRO A 230 14.81 8.49 6.83
N GLU A 231 14.91 9.14 5.65
CA GLU A 231 14.82 10.61 5.55
C GLU A 231 13.40 11.10 5.24
N GLN A 232 12.48 10.19 4.87
CA GLN A 232 11.12 10.57 4.48
C GLN A 232 10.11 9.44 4.72
N THR A 233 9.14 9.67 5.58
CA THR A 233 7.98 8.78 5.70
C THR A 233 7.10 8.89 4.45
N SER A 234 6.78 7.77 3.84
CA SER A 234 5.97 7.70 2.62
C SER A 234 4.47 7.76 2.90
N ALA A 235 3.69 8.11 1.88
CA ALA A 235 2.23 8.21 2.00
C ALA A 235 1.57 6.88 2.42
N GLY A 236 2.07 5.74 1.93
CA GLY A 236 1.59 4.42 2.35
C GLY A 236 1.87 4.11 3.82
N GLU A 237 3.00 4.59 4.37
CA GLU A 237 3.25 4.51 5.80
C GLU A 237 2.30 5.42 6.58
N TYR A 238 2.04 6.65 6.11
CA TYR A 238 1.04 7.52 6.74
C TYR A 238 -0.35 6.89 6.77
N VAL A 239 -0.76 6.16 5.72
CA VAL A 239 -2.02 5.38 5.75
C VAL A 239 -2.02 4.38 6.90
N LEU A 240 -0.93 3.65 7.12
CA LEU A 240 -0.81 2.70 8.22
C LEU A 240 -0.72 3.38 9.59
N LEU A 241 0.03 4.46 9.69
CA LEU A 241 0.39 5.12 10.95
C LEU A 241 -0.63 6.16 11.42
N ASN A 242 -1.63 6.55 10.60
CA ASN A 242 -2.70 7.44 11.04
C ASN A 242 -3.55 6.77 12.14
N PRO A 243 -3.58 7.30 13.37
CA PRO A 243 -4.30 6.67 14.49
C PRO A 243 -5.82 6.73 14.35
N ASN A 244 -6.33 7.62 13.51
CA ASN A 244 -7.76 7.91 13.37
C ASN A 244 -8.39 7.31 12.11
N GLY A 245 -7.59 6.86 11.16
CA GLY A 245 -8.09 6.36 9.87
C GLY A 245 -7.02 5.69 9.03
N GLY A 246 -7.32 5.44 7.75
CA GLY A 246 -6.41 4.85 6.78
C GLY A 246 -6.50 3.36 6.64
#